data_3da168c3367f992fd2cfdb2302dc93df
#
_entry.id   3da168c3367f992fd2cfdb2302dc93df
#
_cell.length_a   1.000
_cell.length_b   1.000
_cell.length_c   1.000
_cell.angle_alpha   90.00
_cell.angle_beta   90.00
_cell.angle_gamma   90.00
#
_symmetry.space_group_name_H-M   'P 1'
#
loop_
_entity.id
_entity.type
_entity.pdbx_description
1 polymer ?
#
loop_
_entity_poly.entity_id
_entity_poly.type
_entity_poly.pdbx_seq_one_letter_code
_entity_poly.pdbx_strand_id
1 'polypeptide(L)'
;MFIIMSMIKLHAKGNDGPTEAERKETAVDASIQKYQAFVRTVELGSFTKAAESLSYSQSGVSRMVADLEREWKVALLERGRAGVRLTSEGTRLLPCVRRVCEEHARLQAQVDELNGLQAGLIRIGTFSSVATHWLPNVIRAFQEDYPNIDYELLLGDYGEIEEWVLEGRVDCGFLRLPAHRGLETAFIERDELLAVLPEGHPLAERERVPAAELCEEPFLLLEKGDNTVVSEVFERDGLSPRTRFTTWDDYAIMAMVECGLGVSILPGLILRRAPYRIAARPLEEPAYRTIGLALRSREAASLATQRFLEYLDCR
;
A
#
# COMPACT_ATOMS: atom_id res chain seq x y z
N MET A 1 -22.12 -20.00 50.90
CA MET A 1 -23.12 -18.98 51.28
C MET A 1 -22.60 -17.59 50.94
N PHE A 2 -22.26 -17.36 49.63
CA PHE A 2 -21.75 -16.08 49.11
C PHE A 2 -22.06 -15.87 47.63
N ILE A 3 -23.21 -16.37 47.14
CA ILE A 3 -23.63 -16.25 45.71
C ILE A 3 -25.11 -15.72 45.58
N ILE A 4 -25.67 -15.05 46.57
CA ILE A 4 -27.06 -14.54 46.48
C ILE A 4 -27.11 -13.05 46.94
N MET A 5 -26.11 -12.23 46.60
CA MET A 5 -26.21 -10.78 46.86
C MET A 5 -25.74 -9.89 45.69
N SER A 6 -25.85 -10.40 44.46
CA SER A 6 -25.50 -9.59 43.25
C SER A 6 -26.66 -9.44 42.25
N MET A 7 -27.88 -9.75 42.61
CA MET A 7 -29.04 -9.66 41.68
C MET A 7 -30.14 -8.70 42.08
N ILE A 8 -29.92 -7.68 42.93
CA ILE A 8 -30.91 -6.64 43.22
C ILE A 8 -30.20 -5.29 43.18
N LYS A 9 -29.75 -4.83 42.01
CA LYS A 9 -29.49 -3.44 41.69
C LYS A 9 -29.60 -3.16 40.19
N LEU A 10 -30.66 -3.59 39.58
CA LEU A 10 -30.98 -3.26 38.20
C LEU A 10 -32.42 -2.77 38.13
N HIS A 11 -32.71 -1.60 38.71
CA HIS A 11 -33.91 -0.81 38.39
C HIS A 11 -33.81 0.52 39.17
N ALA A 12 -33.07 1.46 38.62
CA ALA A 12 -33.25 2.91 38.75
C ALA A 12 -32.05 3.62 38.11
N LYS A 13 -31.91 3.58 36.79
CA LYS A 13 -31.18 4.65 36.09
C LYS A 13 -32.22 5.46 35.38
N GLY A 14 -32.48 6.63 35.96
CA GLY A 14 -33.22 7.70 35.34
C GLY A 14 -32.61 8.05 34.00
N ASN A 15 -33.43 8.57 33.13
CA ASN A 15 -33.16 9.06 31.79
C ASN A 15 -32.40 10.40 31.88
N ASP A 16 -31.25 10.42 32.55
CA ASP A 16 -30.32 11.54 32.54
C ASP A 16 -29.44 11.40 31.33
N GLY A 17 -29.65 12.27 30.35
CA GLY A 17 -28.78 12.37 29.17
C GLY A 17 -27.32 12.60 29.57
N PRO A 18 -26.39 12.41 28.65
CA PRO A 18 -24.94 12.47 28.94
C PRO A 18 -24.58 13.78 29.64
N THR A 19 -23.76 13.69 30.69
CA THR A 19 -23.30 14.82 31.47
C THR A 19 -22.53 15.84 30.60
N GLU A 20 -22.43 17.08 31.09
CA GLU A 20 -21.71 18.15 30.35
C GLU A 20 -20.22 17.84 30.15
N ALA A 21 -19.63 17.00 31.02
CA ALA A 21 -18.28 16.46 30.88
C ALA A 21 -18.19 15.40 29.76
N GLU A 22 -19.14 14.45 29.70
CA GLU A 22 -19.25 13.46 28.63
C GLU A 22 -19.55 14.11 27.27
N ARG A 23 -20.31 15.22 27.24
CA ARG A 23 -20.53 16.01 26.01
C ARG A 23 -19.29 16.78 25.58
N LYS A 24 -18.40 17.18 26.50
CA LYS A 24 -17.13 17.83 26.16
C LYS A 24 -16.08 16.81 25.66
N GLU A 25 -16.03 15.62 26.24
CA GLU A 25 -15.14 14.55 25.81
C GLU A 25 -15.48 14.06 24.41
N THR A 26 -16.78 13.84 24.13
CA THR A 26 -17.26 13.52 22.77
C THR A 26 -17.11 14.68 21.78
N ALA A 27 -17.03 15.94 22.23
CA ALA A 27 -16.88 17.09 21.34
C ALA A 27 -15.44 17.27 20.82
N VAL A 28 -14.42 16.86 21.58
CA VAL A 28 -13.01 16.91 21.15
C VAL A 28 -12.72 15.80 20.11
N ASP A 29 -13.16 14.57 20.37
CA ASP A 29 -13.06 13.46 19.41
C ASP A 29 -13.85 13.72 18.13
N ALA A 30 -15.05 14.29 18.25
CA ALA A 30 -15.86 14.68 17.12
C ALA A 30 -15.17 15.71 16.21
N SER A 31 -14.30 16.56 16.73
CA SER A 31 -13.57 17.57 15.95
C SER A 31 -12.48 16.95 15.09
N ILE A 32 -11.69 16.03 15.58
CA ILE A 32 -10.64 15.34 14.81
C ILE A 32 -11.25 14.52 13.67
N GLN A 33 -12.31 13.80 13.92
CA GLN A 33 -13.02 13.04 12.88
C GLN A 33 -13.54 13.95 11.75
N LYS A 34 -14.07 15.14 12.09
CA LYS A 34 -14.49 16.12 11.09
C LYS A 34 -13.31 16.67 10.29
N TYR A 35 -12.17 16.91 10.94
CA TYR A 35 -10.94 17.35 10.26
C TYR A 35 -10.43 16.29 9.30
N GLN A 36 -10.36 15.03 9.73
CA GLN A 36 -9.99 13.90 8.89
C GLN A 36 -10.97 13.73 7.72
N ALA A 37 -12.28 13.84 7.96
CA ALA A 37 -13.30 13.80 6.91
C ALA A 37 -13.11 14.90 5.86
N PHE A 38 -12.81 16.13 6.28
CA PHE A 38 -12.52 17.24 5.39
C PHE A 38 -11.24 16.99 4.57
N VAL A 39 -10.13 16.69 5.23
CA VAL A 39 -8.82 16.44 4.58
C VAL A 39 -8.95 15.31 3.56
N ARG A 40 -9.54 14.18 3.94
CA ARG A 40 -9.72 13.03 3.04
C ARG A 40 -10.65 13.31 1.87
N THR A 41 -11.70 14.07 2.08
CA THR A 41 -12.61 14.47 0.99
C THR A 41 -11.89 15.32 -0.05
N VAL A 42 -10.98 16.20 0.39
CA VAL A 42 -10.15 17.03 -0.50
C VAL A 42 -9.12 16.17 -1.26
N GLU A 43 -8.41 15.29 -0.56
CA GLU A 43 -7.36 14.44 -1.14
C GLU A 43 -7.90 13.51 -2.23
N LEU A 44 -9.08 12.93 -1.99
CA LEU A 44 -9.70 11.98 -2.91
C LEU A 44 -10.69 12.63 -3.89
N GLY A 45 -10.94 13.93 -3.76
CA GLY A 45 -11.89 14.68 -4.60
C GLY A 45 -13.34 14.15 -4.55
N SER A 46 -13.66 13.27 -3.57
CA SER A 46 -14.92 12.53 -3.52
C SER A 46 -15.32 12.17 -2.09
N PHE A 47 -16.56 12.47 -1.72
CA PHE A 47 -17.14 12.03 -0.45
C PHE A 47 -17.27 10.51 -0.34
N THR A 48 -17.53 9.82 -1.46
CA THR A 48 -17.68 8.36 -1.48
C THR A 48 -16.33 7.68 -1.22
N LYS A 49 -15.30 8.08 -1.94
CA LYS A 49 -13.93 7.55 -1.72
C LYS A 49 -13.42 7.87 -0.32
N ALA A 50 -13.67 9.10 0.18
CA ALA A 50 -13.30 9.47 1.54
C ALA A 50 -14.02 8.60 2.60
N ALA A 51 -15.29 8.30 2.40
CA ALA A 51 -16.07 7.45 3.28
C ALA A 51 -15.52 6.02 3.33
N GLU A 52 -15.20 5.45 2.17
CA GLU A 52 -14.56 4.14 2.07
C GLU A 52 -13.22 4.11 2.80
N SER A 53 -12.36 5.12 2.58
CA SER A 53 -11.02 5.20 3.23
C SER A 53 -11.08 5.38 4.75
N LEU A 54 -12.16 5.95 5.27
CA LEU A 54 -12.35 6.21 6.70
C LEU A 54 -13.28 5.20 7.37
N SER A 55 -13.78 4.20 6.65
CA SER A 55 -14.75 3.20 7.15
C SER A 55 -16.07 3.84 7.67
N TYR A 56 -16.53 4.91 7.01
CA TYR A 56 -17.79 5.56 7.28
C TYR A 56 -18.78 5.42 6.12
N SER A 57 -20.03 5.81 6.32
CA SER A 57 -20.98 6.01 5.23
C SER A 57 -20.73 7.35 4.52
N GLN A 58 -21.00 7.42 3.22
CA GLN A 58 -20.90 8.68 2.46
C GLN A 58 -21.72 9.81 3.09
N SER A 59 -22.92 9.53 3.57
CA SER A 59 -23.75 10.49 4.29
C SER A 59 -23.13 10.95 5.61
N GLY A 60 -22.43 10.07 6.31
CA GLY A 60 -21.69 10.37 7.54
C GLY A 60 -20.56 11.36 7.29
N VAL A 61 -19.68 11.09 6.31
CA VAL A 61 -18.58 12.00 5.93
C VAL A 61 -19.13 13.36 5.45
N SER A 62 -20.15 13.33 4.60
CA SER A 62 -20.78 14.57 4.12
C SER A 62 -21.37 15.41 5.28
N ARG A 63 -21.95 14.77 6.30
CA ARG A 63 -22.47 15.45 7.49
C ARG A 63 -21.35 16.00 8.35
N MET A 64 -20.26 15.25 8.58
CA MET A 64 -19.09 15.72 9.33
C MET A 64 -18.51 17.01 8.75
N VAL A 65 -18.33 17.07 7.43
CA VAL A 65 -17.85 18.28 6.76
C VAL A 65 -18.86 19.42 6.87
N ALA A 66 -20.14 19.16 6.65
CA ALA A 66 -21.17 20.19 6.77
C ALA A 66 -21.30 20.72 8.22
N ASP A 67 -21.09 19.88 9.22
CA ASP A 67 -21.07 20.29 10.62
C ASP A 67 -19.86 21.18 10.91
N LEU A 68 -18.68 20.86 10.35
CA LEU A 68 -17.47 21.66 10.45
C LEU A 68 -17.66 23.05 9.81
N GLU A 69 -18.22 23.12 8.61
CA GLU A 69 -18.54 24.38 7.91
C GLU A 69 -19.51 25.25 8.73
N ARG A 70 -20.50 24.62 9.37
CA ARG A 70 -21.47 25.32 10.23
C ARG A 70 -20.84 25.85 11.50
N GLU A 71 -19.97 25.08 12.16
CA GLU A 71 -19.24 25.49 13.36
C GLU A 71 -18.31 26.66 13.10
N TRP A 72 -17.60 26.61 12.00
CA TRP A 72 -16.67 27.69 11.63
C TRP A 72 -17.33 28.84 10.90
N LYS A 73 -18.59 28.68 10.49
CA LYS A 73 -19.36 29.64 9.68
C LYS A 73 -18.63 30.01 8.38
N VAL A 74 -17.95 29.01 7.79
CA VAL A 74 -17.14 29.14 6.57
C VAL A 74 -17.44 27.97 5.66
N ALA A 75 -17.72 28.23 4.38
CA ALA A 75 -17.78 27.16 3.39
C ALA A 75 -16.35 26.72 3.05
N LEU A 76 -16.08 25.44 3.14
CA LEU A 76 -14.76 24.84 2.85
C LEU A 76 -14.71 24.17 1.49
N LEU A 77 -15.85 23.62 1.05
CA LEU A 77 -15.96 22.82 -0.17
C LEU A 77 -17.09 23.34 -1.07
N GLU A 78 -16.80 23.36 -2.37
CA GLU A 78 -17.80 23.52 -3.42
C GLU A 78 -18.15 22.13 -3.99
N ARG A 79 -19.46 21.87 -4.14
CA ARG A 79 -19.98 20.63 -4.73
C ARG A 79 -20.40 20.90 -6.16
N GLY A 80 -19.81 20.23 -7.12
CA GLY A 80 -20.12 20.38 -8.54
C GLY A 80 -20.26 19.03 -9.26
N ARG A 81 -20.66 19.08 -10.53
CA ARG A 81 -20.74 17.88 -11.39
C ARG A 81 -19.38 17.22 -11.62
N ALA A 82 -18.27 17.94 -11.42
CA ALA A 82 -16.90 17.46 -11.55
C ALA A 82 -16.28 16.97 -10.23
N GLY A 83 -17.10 16.77 -9.18
CA GLY A 83 -16.62 16.33 -7.88
C GLY A 83 -16.58 17.45 -6.84
N VAL A 84 -15.65 17.34 -5.88
CA VAL A 84 -15.47 18.27 -4.77
C VAL A 84 -14.26 19.16 -5.05
N ARG A 85 -14.41 20.46 -4.82
CA ARG A 85 -13.33 21.47 -4.92
C ARG A 85 -13.24 22.30 -3.66
N LEU A 86 -12.07 22.80 -3.34
CA LEU A 86 -11.86 23.75 -2.25
C LEU A 86 -12.42 25.14 -2.60
N THR A 87 -13.00 25.81 -1.63
CA THR A 87 -13.21 27.26 -1.67
C THR A 87 -11.88 27.99 -1.44
N SER A 88 -11.85 29.30 -1.57
CA SER A 88 -10.70 30.15 -1.20
C SER A 88 -10.35 30.00 0.28
N GLU A 89 -11.37 29.96 1.13
CA GLU A 89 -11.27 29.76 2.58
C GLU A 89 -10.77 28.35 2.90
N GLY A 90 -11.33 27.33 2.22
CA GLY A 90 -10.89 25.95 2.33
C GLY A 90 -9.41 25.78 1.98
N THR A 91 -8.95 26.43 0.91
CA THR A 91 -7.55 26.41 0.50
C THR A 91 -6.62 27.01 1.57
N ARG A 92 -7.06 28.08 2.24
CA ARG A 92 -6.27 28.73 3.31
C ARG A 92 -6.23 27.91 4.59
N LEU A 93 -7.33 27.20 4.94
CA LEU A 93 -7.46 26.46 6.19
C LEU A 93 -6.89 25.03 6.09
N LEU A 94 -6.91 24.41 4.91
CA LEU A 94 -6.46 23.02 4.71
C LEU A 94 -5.06 22.73 5.29
N PRO A 95 -4.02 23.57 5.08
CA PRO A 95 -2.70 23.31 5.65
C PRO A 95 -2.68 23.28 7.19
N CYS A 96 -3.53 24.09 7.82
CA CYS A 96 -3.63 24.10 9.28
C CYS A 96 -4.36 22.85 9.80
N VAL A 97 -5.44 22.45 9.12
CA VAL A 97 -6.22 21.25 9.48
C VAL A 97 -5.37 20.00 9.30
N ARG A 98 -4.58 19.91 8.23
CA ARG A 98 -3.63 18.81 8.02
C ARG A 98 -2.65 18.68 9.17
N ARG A 99 -2.01 19.77 9.57
CA ARG A 99 -1.08 19.76 10.73
C ARG A 99 -1.74 19.29 12.01
N VAL A 100 -2.97 19.68 12.28
CA VAL A 100 -3.71 19.18 13.45
C VAL A 100 -3.94 17.68 13.38
N CYS A 101 -4.30 17.15 12.21
CA CYS A 101 -4.45 15.69 12.03
C CYS A 101 -3.11 14.95 12.18
N GLU A 102 -2.02 15.51 11.66
CA GLU A 102 -0.67 14.96 11.78
C GLU A 102 -0.20 14.94 13.25
N GLU A 103 -0.36 16.05 13.99
CA GLU A 103 0.00 16.09 15.41
C GLU A 103 -0.87 15.17 16.27
N HIS A 104 -2.15 15.01 15.94
CA HIS A 104 -2.98 14.01 16.60
C HIS A 104 -2.49 12.58 16.34
N ALA A 105 -2.09 12.26 15.11
CA ALA A 105 -1.51 10.97 14.78
C ALA A 105 -0.18 10.73 15.53
N ARG A 106 0.66 11.76 15.66
CA ARG A 106 1.90 11.70 16.46
C ARG A 106 1.62 11.45 17.95
N LEU A 107 0.62 12.15 18.50
CA LEU A 107 0.21 11.93 19.89
C LEU A 107 -0.28 10.50 20.10
N GLN A 108 -1.12 9.97 19.19
CA GLN A 108 -1.59 8.60 19.28
C GLN A 108 -0.42 7.60 19.21
N ALA A 109 0.53 7.81 18.31
CA ALA A 109 1.73 6.99 18.23
C ALA A 109 2.55 6.98 19.53
N GLN A 110 2.67 8.12 20.21
CA GLN A 110 3.35 8.20 21.53
C GLN A 110 2.58 7.46 22.62
N VAL A 111 1.23 7.54 22.60
CA VAL A 111 0.39 6.78 23.53
C VAL A 111 0.55 5.28 23.31
N ASP A 112 0.57 4.85 22.04
CA ASP A 112 0.77 3.45 21.67
C ASP A 112 2.17 2.95 22.08
N GLU A 113 3.20 3.82 21.97
CA GLU A 113 4.55 3.54 22.48
C GLU A 113 4.57 3.33 23.99
N LEU A 114 3.93 4.23 24.76
CA LEU A 114 3.82 4.13 26.21
C LEU A 114 3.07 2.86 26.65
N ASN A 115 2.12 2.40 25.85
CA ASN A 115 1.37 1.18 26.08
C ASN A 115 2.05 -0.09 25.53
N GLY A 116 3.29 0.02 25.00
CA GLY A 116 4.10 -1.11 24.56
C GLY A 116 3.61 -1.76 23.26
N LEU A 117 2.98 -0.99 22.36
CA LEU A 117 2.48 -1.54 21.07
C LEU A 117 1.64 -2.82 21.22
N GLN A 118 0.70 -2.82 22.15
CA GLN A 118 -0.07 -4.01 22.50
C GLN A 118 -1.07 -4.48 21.44
N ALA A 119 -1.42 -3.63 20.48
CA ALA A 119 -2.27 -3.98 19.33
C ALA A 119 -2.10 -2.96 18.20
N GLY A 120 -2.38 -3.37 16.97
CA GLY A 120 -2.33 -2.49 15.80
C GLY A 120 -2.58 -3.25 14.50
N LEU A 121 -2.72 -2.51 13.40
CA LEU A 121 -2.85 -3.05 12.05
C LEU A 121 -1.86 -2.31 11.15
N ILE A 122 -1.06 -3.07 10.39
CA ILE A 122 -0.15 -2.54 9.37
C ILE A 122 -0.69 -2.94 8.00
N ARG A 123 -1.03 -1.95 7.17
CA ARG A 123 -1.45 -2.15 5.78
C ARG A 123 -0.27 -1.96 4.85
N ILE A 124 0.04 -2.97 4.07
CA ILE A 124 1.22 -3.01 3.20
C ILE A 124 0.79 -3.20 1.75
N GLY A 125 1.10 -2.22 0.90
CA GLY A 125 1.00 -2.36 -0.54
C GLY A 125 2.20 -3.16 -1.06
N THR A 126 1.97 -4.17 -1.89
CA THR A 126 3.05 -5.06 -2.33
C THR A 126 2.74 -5.71 -3.68
N PHE A 127 3.74 -6.36 -4.27
CA PHE A 127 3.61 -7.16 -5.48
C PHE A 127 4.14 -8.58 -5.24
N SER A 128 3.82 -9.50 -6.14
CA SER A 128 3.97 -10.97 -5.95
C SER A 128 5.31 -11.39 -5.35
N SER A 129 6.43 -10.94 -5.92
CA SER A 129 7.75 -11.42 -5.49
C SER A 129 8.14 -10.97 -4.08
N VAL A 130 7.80 -9.73 -3.67
CA VAL A 130 8.03 -9.22 -2.32
C VAL A 130 7.08 -9.91 -1.33
N ALA A 131 5.81 -10.05 -1.69
CA ALA A 131 4.82 -10.75 -0.86
C ALA A 131 5.21 -12.21 -0.59
N THR A 132 5.85 -12.87 -1.58
CA THR A 132 6.21 -14.28 -1.48
C THR A 132 7.55 -14.50 -0.76
N HIS A 133 8.56 -13.67 -1.02
CA HIS A 133 9.93 -13.98 -0.62
C HIS A 133 10.45 -13.15 0.56
N TRP A 134 9.95 -11.93 0.77
CA TRP A 134 10.42 -11.04 1.82
C TRP A 134 9.46 -10.93 3.00
N LEU A 135 8.21 -10.55 2.72
CA LEU A 135 7.25 -10.25 3.78
C LEU A 135 7.03 -11.40 4.78
N PRO A 136 7.00 -12.69 4.39
CA PRO A 136 6.82 -13.76 5.37
C PRO A 136 7.94 -13.80 6.43
N ASN A 137 9.19 -13.55 6.04
CA ASN A 137 10.32 -13.55 6.97
C ASN A 137 10.30 -12.30 7.85
N VAL A 138 10.05 -11.13 7.26
CA VAL A 138 9.95 -9.84 7.99
C VAL A 138 8.82 -9.88 9.01
N ILE A 139 7.63 -10.34 8.60
CA ILE A 139 6.45 -10.44 9.47
C ILE A 139 6.73 -11.43 10.61
N ARG A 140 7.32 -12.59 10.32
CA ARG A 140 7.67 -13.56 11.35
C ARG A 140 8.62 -12.98 12.40
N ALA A 141 9.70 -12.32 11.97
CA ALA A 141 10.65 -11.71 12.87
C ALA A 141 10.01 -10.60 13.71
N PHE A 142 9.17 -9.77 13.09
CA PHE A 142 8.45 -8.71 13.80
C PHE A 142 7.43 -9.25 14.80
N GLN A 143 6.74 -10.35 14.49
CA GLN A 143 5.75 -10.98 15.37
C GLN A 143 6.36 -11.59 16.64
N GLU A 144 7.65 -11.95 16.63
CA GLU A 144 8.34 -12.43 17.84
C GLU A 144 8.37 -11.36 18.93
N ASP A 145 8.51 -10.08 18.56
CA ASP A 145 8.53 -8.95 19.49
C ASP A 145 7.15 -8.26 19.65
N TYR A 146 6.30 -8.31 18.62
CA TYR A 146 5.00 -7.63 18.55
C TYR A 146 3.87 -8.61 18.14
N PRO A 147 3.51 -9.59 18.99
CA PRO A 147 2.63 -10.71 18.62
C PRO A 147 1.17 -10.30 18.34
N ASN A 148 0.74 -9.12 18.78
CA ASN A 148 -0.64 -8.66 18.67
C ASN A 148 -0.84 -7.62 17.54
N ILE A 149 0.15 -7.49 16.65
CA ILE A 149 0.03 -6.62 15.47
C ILE A 149 -0.52 -7.44 14.31
N ASP A 150 -1.61 -6.98 13.71
CA ASP A 150 -2.24 -7.57 12.54
C ASP A 150 -1.69 -6.96 11.25
N TYR A 151 -1.90 -7.66 10.12
CA TYR A 151 -1.41 -7.24 8.80
C TYR A 151 -2.50 -7.35 7.76
N GLU A 152 -2.55 -6.37 6.87
CA GLU A 152 -3.33 -6.41 5.64
C GLU A 152 -2.39 -6.20 4.45
N LEU A 153 -2.30 -7.19 3.56
CA LEU A 153 -1.47 -7.13 2.36
C LEU A 153 -2.35 -6.86 1.15
N LEU A 154 -2.11 -5.75 0.47
CA LEU A 154 -2.78 -5.38 -0.78
C LEU A 154 -1.81 -5.63 -1.93
N LEU A 155 -2.18 -6.55 -2.84
CA LEU A 155 -1.39 -6.85 -4.04
C LEU A 155 -1.87 -5.97 -5.20
N GLY A 156 -0.91 -5.31 -5.86
CA GLY A 156 -1.17 -4.47 -7.02
C GLY A 156 0.06 -4.31 -7.92
N ASP A 157 -0.12 -3.56 -9.01
CA ASP A 157 1.02 -3.06 -9.78
C ASP A 157 1.66 -1.84 -9.11
N TYR A 158 2.77 -1.35 -9.67
CA TYR A 158 3.53 -0.26 -9.03
C TYR A 158 2.74 1.05 -8.96
N GLY A 159 1.94 1.36 -9.99
CA GLY A 159 1.10 2.55 -10.02
C GLY A 159 -0.05 2.47 -9.00
N GLU A 160 -0.73 1.31 -8.94
CA GLU A 160 -1.78 1.06 -7.92
C GLU A 160 -1.23 1.20 -6.50
N ILE A 161 -0.05 0.60 -6.22
CA ILE A 161 0.58 0.68 -4.90
C ILE A 161 0.95 2.12 -4.55
N GLU A 162 1.47 2.86 -5.52
CA GLU A 162 1.82 4.26 -5.33
C GLU A 162 0.60 5.12 -5.00
N GLU A 163 -0.51 4.94 -5.73
CA GLU A 163 -1.79 5.59 -5.44
C GLU A 163 -2.28 5.21 -4.03
N TRP A 164 -2.21 3.94 -3.63
CA TRP A 164 -2.65 3.51 -2.31
C TRP A 164 -1.83 4.14 -1.17
N VAL A 165 -0.53 4.35 -1.37
CA VAL A 165 0.30 5.07 -0.39
C VAL A 165 -0.10 6.54 -0.35
N LEU A 166 -0.27 7.21 -1.49
CA LEU A 166 -0.70 8.61 -1.57
C LEU A 166 -2.07 8.82 -0.93
N GLU A 167 -3.02 7.94 -1.23
CA GLU A 167 -4.37 7.97 -0.66
C GLU A 167 -4.41 7.53 0.82
N GLY A 168 -3.32 6.92 1.35
CA GLY A 168 -3.25 6.34 2.69
C GLY A 168 -4.19 5.15 2.87
N ARG A 169 -4.46 4.45 1.80
CA ARG A 169 -5.12 3.14 1.83
C ARG A 169 -4.19 2.08 2.42
N VAL A 170 -2.87 2.26 2.24
CA VAL A 170 -1.82 1.48 2.89
C VAL A 170 -0.89 2.39 3.68
N ASP A 171 -0.25 1.86 4.70
CA ASP A 171 0.67 2.58 5.57
C ASP A 171 2.06 2.72 4.92
N CYS A 172 2.48 1.69 4.19
CA CYS A 172 3.68 1.68 3.38
C CYS A 172 3.48 0.81 2.13
N GLY A 173 4.33 0.99 1.12
CA GLY A 173 4.24 0.22 -0.12
C GLY A 173 5.60 -0.14 -0.68
N PHE A 174 5.76 -1.37 -1.14
CA PHE A 174 6.88 -1.77 -1.97
C PHE A 174 6.55 -1.49 -3.43
N LEU A 175 7.46 -0.82 -4.13
CA LEU A 175 7.26 -0.44 -5.52
C LEU A 175 8.58 -0.32 -6.26
N ARG A 176 8.52 -0.05 -7.55
CA ARG A 176 9.69 0.25 -8.37
C ARG A 176 10.10 1.71 -8.19
N LEU A 177 11.42 1.96 -8.03
CA LEU A 177 11.97 3.31 -8.07
C LEU A 177 12.43 3.71 -9.48
N PRO A 178 12.34 5.00 -9.84
CA PRO A 178 11.87 6.11 -9.03
C PRO A 178 10.34 6.15 -8.92
N ALA A 179 9.83 6.53 -7.74
CA ALA A 179 8.41 6.79 -7.51
C ALA A 179 8.03 8.25 -7.82
N HIS A 180 6.73 8.54 -7.87
CA HIS A 180 6.24 9.91 -8.08
C HIS A 180 6.67 10.86 -6.96
N ARG A 181 6.68 12.16 -7.28
CA ARG A 181 7.00 13.22 -6.31
C ARG A 181 5.93 13.30 -5.23
N GLY A 182 6.37 13.43 -3.97
CA GLY A 182 5.48 13.57 -2.82
C GLY A 182 5.45 12.36 -1.89
N LEU A 183 6.19 11.30 -2.21
CA LEU A 183 6.43 10.16 -1.33
C LEU A 183 7.87 10.18 -0.80
N GLU A 184 8.03 9.82 0.46
CA GLU A 184 9.32 9.45 1.01
C GLU A 184 9.66 8.04 0.56
N THR A 185 10.80 7.86 -0.07
CA THR A 185 11.22 6.56 -0.59
C THR A 185 12.56 6.13 -0.02
N ALA A 186 12.72 4.84 0.20
CA ALA A 186 13.98 4.22 0.56
C ALA A 186 14.32 3.12 -0.44
N PHE A 187 15.58 3.08 -0.88
CA PHE A 187 16.12 1.98 -1.67
C PHE A 187 16.15 0.71 -0.82
N ILE A 188 15.70 -0.41 -1.38
CA ILE A 188 15.75 -1.72 -0.73
C ILE A 188 16.71 -2.67 -1.45
N GLU A 189 16.46 -2.97 -2.73
CA GLU A 189 17.26 -3.94 -3.48
C GLU A 189 17.22 -3.66 -4.98
N ARG A 190 18.26 -4.09 -5.67
CA ARG A 190 18.34 -4.12 -7.13
C ARG A 190 18.15 -5.56 -7.59
N ASP A 191 17.04 -5.83 -8.26
CA ASP A 191 16.61 -7.17 -8.68
C ASP A 191 16.86 -7.34 -10.18
N GLU A 192 17.66 -8.36 -10.54
CA GLU A 192 18.06 -8.61 -11.92
C GLU A 192 16.91 -9.24 -12.71
N LEU A 193 16.76 -8.82 -13.96
CA LEU A 193 15.84 -9.43 -14.92
C LEU A 193 16.54 -10.56 -15.64
N LEU A 194 15.94 -11.75 -15.63
CA LEU A 194 16.52 -12.97 -16.19
C LEU A 194 15.64 -13.47 -17.35
N ALA A 195 16.27 -13.97 -18.40
CA ALA A 195 15.61 -14.76 -19.43
C ALA A 195 15.10 -16.07 -18.80
N VAL A 196 13.84 -16.40 -19.05
CA VAL A 196 13.17 -17.60 -18.55
C VAL A 196 12.78 -18.47 -19.73
N LEU A 197 13.28 -19.68 -19.74
CA LEU A 197 13.29 -20.60 -20.87
C LEU A 197 12.76 -21.97 -20.44
N PRO A 198 12.12 -22.74 -21.36
CA PRO A 198 11.82 -24.14 -21.08
C PRO A 198 13.11 -24.92 -20.74
N GLU A 199 12.98 -25.92 -19.89
CA GLU A 199 14.09 -26.85 -19.63
C GLU A 199 14.50 -27.54 -20.94
N GLY A 200 15.82 -27.50 -21.27
CA GLY A 200 16.34 -28.05 -22.52
C GLY A 200 16.24 -27.14 -23.75
N HIS A 201 15.78 -25.90 -23.60
CA HIS A 201 15.82 -24.91 -24.67
C HIS A 201 17.30 -24.59 -25.07
N PRO A 202 17.64 -24.45 -26.37
CA PRO A 202 19.02 -24.19 -26.79
C PRO A 202 19.65 -22.97 -26.11
N LEU A 203 18.90 -21.90 -25.90
CA LEU A 203 19.39 -20.71 -25.21
C LEU A 203 19.69 -20.96 -23.72
N ALA A 204 19.14 -22.02 -23.13
CA ALA A 204 19.41 -22.35 -21.73
C ALA A 204 20.81 -22.92 -21.49
N GLU A 205 21.50 -23.33 -22.54
CA GLU A 205 22.91 -23.78 -22.45
C GLU A 205 23.90 -22.61 -22.43
N ARG A 206 23.46 -21.39 -22.75
CA ARG A 206 24.32 -20.21 -22.74
C ARG A 206 24.51 -19.67 -21.33
N GLU A 207 25.67 -19.09 -21.08
CA GLU A 207 25.90 -18.35 -19.82
C GLU A 207 25.05 -17.07 -19.73
N ARG A 208 24.87 -16.39 -20.87
CA ARG A 208 24.03 -15.18 -21.02
C ARG A 208 23.22 -15.24 -22.30
N VAL A 209 22.03 -14.66 -22.27
CA VAL A 209 21.10 -14.70 -23.39
C VAL A 209 20.94 -13.30 -23.98
N PRO A 210 21.24 -13.09 -25.27
CA PRO A 210 20.92 -11.82 -25.92
C PRO A 210 19.42 -11.60 -26.02
N ALA A 211 18.97 -10.38 -25.68
CA ALA A 211 17.54 -10.03 -25.78
C ALA A 211 17.02 -10.15 -27.23
N ALA A 212 17.89 -9.93 -28.22
CA ALA A 212 17.53 -10.07 -29.63
C ALA A 212 17.13 -11.51 -29.99
N GLU A 213 17.79 -12.54 -29.40
CA GLU A 213 17.43 -13.93 -29.66
C GLU A 213 16.09 -14.35 -29.03
N LEU A 214 15.68 -13.67 -27.93
CA LEU A 214 14.34 -13.85 -27.36
C LEU A 214 13.24 -13.30 -28.27
N CYS A 215 13.56 -12.33 -29.13
CA CYS A 215 12.59 -11.80 -30.10
C CYS A 215 12.23 -12.78 -31.21
N GLU A 216 13.09 -13.75 -31.50
CA GLU A 216 12.84 -14.80 -32.53
C GLU A 216 11.87 -15.88 -32.01
N GLU A 217 11.72 -15.98 -30.70
CA GLU A 217 10.89 -16.96 -30.03
C GLU A 217 9.48 -16.41 -29.74
N PRO A 218 8.47 -17.28 -29.57
CA PRO A 218 7.18 -16.86 -29.01
C PRO A 218 7.40 -16.26 -27.62
N PHE A 219 7.11 -14.97 -27.45
CA PHE A 219 7.38 -14.26 -26.21
C PHE A 219 6.13 -14.15 -25.31
N LEU A 220 6.27 -14.43 -24.04
CA LEU A 220 5.26 -14.28 -23.01
C LEU A 220 5.60 -13.03 -22.19
N LEU A 221 4.82 -11.98 -22.37
CA LEU A 221 5.08 -10.67 -21.79
C LEU A 221 4.43 -10.55 -20.40
N LEU A 222 5.26 -10.26 -19.38
CA LEU A 222 4.79 -9.89 -18.06
C LEU A 222 4.59 -8.38 -18.01
N GLU A 223 3.36 -7.93 -18.10
CA GLU A 223 3.03 -6.51 -18.12
C GLU A 223 1.63 -6.21 -17.58
N LYS A 224 1.47 -5.11 -16.83
CA LYS A 224 0.19 -4.54 -16.42
C LYS A 224 0.36 -3.05 -16.13
N GLY A 225 -0.51 -2.23 -16.68
CA GLY A 225 -0.53 -0.78 -16.43
C GLY A 225 0.83 -0.14 -16.70
N ASP A 226 1.36 0.56 -15.72
CA ASP A 226 2.65 1.24 -15.80
C ASP A 226 3.85 0.31 -15.51
N ASN A 227 3.60 -0.98 -15.29
CA ASN A 227 4.66 -1.98 -15.10
C ASN A 227 5.22 -2.44 -16.45
N THR A 228 6.08 -1.63 -17.03
CA THR A 228 6.70 -1.81 -18.35
C THR A 228 8.16 -2.29 -18.27
N VAL A 229 8.58 -2.81 -17.13
CA VAL A 229 9.99 -3.18 -16.86
C VAL A 229 10.57 -4.12 -17.91
N VAL A 230 9.76 -5.07 -18.40
CA VAL A 230 10.20 -6.04 -19.43
C VAL A 230 10.21 -5.38 -20.81
N SER A 231 9.19 -4.58 -21.15
CA SER A 231 9.14 -3.83 -22.41
C SER A 231 10.31 -2.87 -22.56
N GLU A 232 10.73 -2.20 -21.48
CA GLU A 232 11.87 -1.28 -21.46
C GLU A 232 13.21 -1.97 -21.83
N VAL A 233 13.36 -3.28 -21.55
CA VAL A 233 14.54 -4.04 -21.98
C VAL A 233 14.65 -4.06 -23.50
N PHE A 234 13.55 -4.28 -24.19
CA PHE A 234 13.51 -4.33 -25.65
C PHE A 234 13.56 -2.94 -26.26
N GLU A 235 12.86 -1.98 -25.69
CA GLU A 235 12.84 -0.59 -26.17
C GLU A 235 14.22 0.05 -26.12
N ARG A 236 15.01 -0.20 -25.07
CA ARG A 236 16.37 0.30 -24.92
C ARG A 236 17.25 -0.06 -26.12
N ASP A 237 17.07 -1.27 -26.65
CA ASP A 237 17.90 -1.82 -27.72
C ASP A 237 17.19 -1.74 -29.10
N GLY A 238 16.04 -1.07 -29.17
CA GLY A 238 15.22 -0.92 -30.39
C GLY A 238 14.65 -2.25 -30.89
N LEU A 239 14.44 -3.22 -30.00
CA LEU A 239 13.95 -4.54 -30.27
C LEU A 239 12.41 -4.61 -30.11
N SER A 240 11.78 -5.58 -30.78
CA SER A 240 10.35 -5.85 -30.67
C SER A 240 10.11 -7.35 -30.56
N PRO A 241 9.80 -7.87 -29.37
CA PRO A 241 9.57 -9.28 -29.20
C PRO A 241 8.26 -9.72 -29.88
N ARG A 242 8.23 -10.96 -30.36
CA ARG A 242 7.05 -11.59 -30.93
C ARG A 242 6.08 -11.98 -29.81
N THR A 243 5.43 -11.00 -29.19
CA THR A 243 4.52 -11.23 -28.07
C THR A 243 3.33 -12.09 -28.51
N ARG A 244 3.19 -13.23 -27.85
CA ARG A 244 2.09 -14.18 -28.09
C ARG A 244 1.03 -14.13 -26.99
N PHE A 245 1.45 -13.90 -25.77
CA PHE A 245 0.59 -13.74 -24.59
C PHE A 245 1.09 -12.58 -23.75
N THR A 246 0.16 -11.87 -23.13
CA THR A 246 0.42 -10.85 -22.12
C THR A 246 -0.38 -11.20 -20.88
N THR A 247 0.27 -11.22 -19.73
CA THR A 247 -0.34 -11.38 -18.40
C THR A 247 0.51 -10.67 -17.35
N TRP A 248 -0.07 -10.38 -16.20
CA TRP A 248 0.64 -9.78 -15.07
C TRP A 248 0.93 -10.80 -13.95
N ASP A 249 0.60 -12.06 -14.16
CA ASP A 249 0.82 -13.14 -13.22
C ASP A 249 2.12 -13.87 -13.51
N ASP A 250 3.12 -13.66 -12.67
CA ASP A 250 4.46 -14.28 -12.76
C ASP A 250 4.36 -15.82 -12.81
N TYR A 251 3.47 -16.40 -12.00
CA TYR A 251 3.32 -17.85 -11.92
C TYR A 251 2.67 -18.43 -13.17
N ALA A 252 1.72 -17.70 -13.77
CA ALA A 252 1.13 -18.09 -15.05
C ALA A 252 2.18 -18.08 -16.17
N ILE A 253 3.07 -17.05 -16.20
CA ILE A 253 4.20 -17.03 -17.14
C ILE A 253 5.09 -18.26 -16.93
N MET A 254 5.53 -18.54 -15.70
CA MET A 254 6.41 -19.68 -15.43
C MET A 254 5.77 -21.01 -15.83
N ALA A 255 4.49 -21.21 -15.55
CA ALA A 255 3.75 -22.41 -15.98
C ALA A 255 3.67 -22.54 -17.51
N MET A 256 3.41 -21.43 -18.22
CA MET A 256 3.37 -21.44 -19.68
C MET A 256 4.76 -21.70 -20.31
N VAL A 257 5.84 -21.16 -19.70
CA VAL A 257 7.22 -21.46 -20.13
C VAL A 257 7.53 -22.95 -19.91
N GLU A 258 7.21 -23.52 -18.76
CA GLU A 258 7.39 -24.96 -18.49
C GLU A 258 6.67 -25.83 -19.51
N CYS A 259 5.48 -25.41 -19.97
CA CYS A 259 4.72 -26.09 -21.02
C CYS A 259 5.29 -25.89 -22.44
N GLY A 260 6.36 -25.14 -22.62
CA GLY A 260 6.98 -24.88 -23.93
C GLY A 260 6.15 -23.93 -24.83
N LEU A 261 5.30 -23.08 -24.24
CA LEU A 261 4.47 -22.14 -25.01
C LEU A 261 5.25 -20.92 -25.50
N GLY A 262 6.45 -20.70 -24.97
CA GLY A 262 7.34 -19.60 -25.33
C GLY A 262 8.40 -19.35 -24.27
N VAL A 263 9.08 -18.21 -24.41
CA VAL A 263 10.10 -17.70 -23.51
C VAL A 263 9.64 -16.40 -22.86
N SER A 264 10.30 -15.98 -21.77
CA SER A 264 9.95 -14.73 -21.09
C SER A 264 11.18 -14.07 -20.48
N ILE A 265 10.96 -12.88 -19.89
CA ILE A 265 11.89 -12.23 -18.98
C ILE A 265 11.13 -12.02 -17.66
N LEU A 266 11.69 -12.49 -16.55
CA LEU A 266 11.13 -12.31 -15.23
C LEU A 266 12.18 -11.78 -14.26
N PRO A 267 11.74 -11.04 -13.20
CA PRO A 267 12.62 -10.64 -12.11
C PRO A 267 13.19 -11.83 -11.34
N GLY A 268 14.47 -11.76 -10.97
CA GLY A 268 15.17 -12.85 -10.29
C GLY A 268 14.56 -13.18 -8.92
N LEU A 269 13.99 -12.19 -8.23
CA LEU A 269 13.39 -12.39 -6.92
C LEU A 269 12.26 -13.42 -6.96
N ILE A 270 11.36 -13.37 -7.97
CA ILE A 270 10.24 -14.32 -8.06
C ILE A 270 10.71 -15.75 -8.41
N LEU A 271 11.88 -15.86 -9.02
CA LEU A 271 12.47 -17.14 -9.46
C LEU A 271 13.20 -17.89 -8.33
N ARG A 272 13.48 -17.25 -7.19
CA ARG A 272 14.30 -17.84 -6.11
C ARG A 272 13.80 -19.21 -5.60
N ARG A 273 12.50 -19.46 -5.64
CA ARG A 273 11.88 -20.73 -5.20
C ARG A 273 10.78 -21.18 -6.17
N ALA A 274 11.00 -20.94 -7.47
CA ALA A 274 10.01 -21.32 -8.47
C ALA A 274 9.86 -22.84 -8.52
N PRO A 275 8.63 -23.38 -8.39
CA PRO A 275 8.39 -24.82 -8.40
C PRO A 275 8.31 -25.40 -9.82
N TYR A 276 8.71 -24.65 -10.83
CA TYR A 276 8.59 -24.97 -12.24
C TYR A 276 9.93 -25.44 -12.83
N ARG A 277 9.88 -26.40 -13.76
CA ARG A 277 11.04 -26.86 -14.53
C ARG A 277 11.35 -25.92 -15.68
N ILE A 278 11.99 -24.82 -15.33
CA ILE A 278 12.41 -23.75 -16.22
C ILE A 278 13.87 -23.42 -15.99
N ALA A 279 14.55 -22.93 -17.02
CA ALA A 279 15.90 -22.42 -16.93
C ALA A 279 15.87 -20.89 -16.86
N ALA A 280 16.53 -20.31 -15.87
CA ALA A 280 16.77 -18.88 -15.78
C ALA A 280 18.20 -18.56 -16.15
N ARG A 281 18.42 -17.56 -17.00
CA ARG A 281 19.74 -17.10 -17.45
C ARG A 281 19.84 -15.59 -17.44
N PRO A 282 20.98 -15.03 -17.03
CA PRO A 282 21.23 -13.60 -17.15
C PRO A 282 21.11 -13.15 -18.61
N LEU A 283 20.63 -11.93 -18.80
CA LEU A 283 20.69 -11.28 -20.12
C LEU A 283 22.14 -10.90 -20.45
N GLU A 284 22.50 -10.88 -21.73
CA GLU A 284 23.82 -10.44 -22.19
C GLU A 284 24.06 -8.99 -21.75
N GLU A 285 23.12 -8.12 -22.02
CA GLU A 285 23.06 -6.77 -21.48
C GLU A 285 22.20 -6.77 -20.18
N PRO A 286 22.84 -6.73 -19.00
CA PRO A 286 22.10 -6.86 -17.75
C PRO A 286 21.03 -5.77 -17.57
N ALA A 287 19.86 -6.20 -17.19
CA ALA A 287 18.73 -5.33 -16.88
C ALA A 287 18.25 -5.57 -15.44
N TYR A 288 17.74 -4.53 -14.82
CA TYR A 288 17.36 -4.56 -13.41
C TYR A 288 16.10 -3.74 -13.16
N ARG A 289 15.34 -4.15 -12.17
CA ARG A 289 14.40 -3.25 -11.51
C ARG A 289 14.95 -2.84 -10.14
N THR A 290 14.69 -1.62 -9.74
CA THR A 290 15.06 -1.13 -8.42
C THR A 290 13.83 -1.19 -7.52
N ILE A 291 13.87 -2.03 -6.49
CA ILE A 291 12.79 -2.15 -5.52
C ILE A 291 13.05 -1.16 -4.40
N GLY A 292 12.05 -0.36 -4.07
CA GLY A 292 12.05 0.57 -2.96
C GLY A 292 10.81 0.40 -2.08
N LEU A 293 10.90 1.01 -0.92
CA LEU A 293 9.78 1.24 -0.02
C LEU A 293 9.32 2.67 -0.17
N ALA A 294 8.03 2.90 -0.16
CA ALA A 294 7.42 4.22 -0.21
C ALA A 294 6.47 4.45 0.98
N LEU A 295 6.47 5.67 1.48
CA LEU A 295 5.64 6.17 2.57
C LEU A 295 5.20 7.60 2.22
N ARG A 296 4.08 8.06 2.77
CA ARG A 296 3.72 9.48 2.70
C ARG A 296 4.66 10.35 3.53
N SER A 297 4.92 9.92 4.76
CA SER A 297 5.89 10.51 5.68
C SER A 297 6.26 9.49 6.74
N ARG A 298 7.55 9.29 6.97
CA ARG A 298 8.05 8.40 8.02
C ARG A 298 7.70 8.91 9.41
N GLU A 299 7.73 10.22 9.60
CA GLU A 299 7.41 10.85 10.88
C GLU A 299 5.92 10.74 11.24
N ALA A 300 5.04 10.75 10.22
CA ALA A 300 3.60 10.66 10.41
C ALA A 300 3.07 9.21 10.37
N ALA A 301 3.91 8.23 10.05
CA ALA A 301 3.54 6.82 10.08
C ALA A 301 3.25 6.35 11.51
N SER A 302 2.34 5.39 11.68
CA SER A 302 2.06 4.78 12.97
C SER A 302 3.34 4.18 13.58
N LEU A 303 3.42 4.13 14.89
CA LEU A 303 4.59 3.53 15.57
C LEU A 303 4.77 2.07 15.14
N ALA A 304 3.68 1.31 14.98
CA ALA A 304 3.72 -0.06 14.48
C ALA A 304 4.42 -0.13 13.11
N THR A 305 4.04 0.76 12.19
CA THR A 305 4.68 0.86 10.87
C THR A 305 6.15 1.26 11.00
N GLN A 306 6.49 2.27 11.81
CA GLN A 306 7.88 2.69 12.00
C GLN A 306 8.76 1.56 12.53
N ARG A 307 8.29 0.81 13.53
CA ARG A 307 9.00 -0.35 14.08
C ARG A 307 9.09 -1.50 13.08
N PHE A 308 8.03 -1.77 12.31
CA PHE A 308 8.06 -2.79 11.27
C PHE A 308 9.15 -2.53 10.22
N LEU A 309 9.39 -1.27 9.87
CA LEU A 309 10.43 -0.90 8.91
C LEU A 309 11.85 -1.22 9.41
N GLU A 310 12.07 -1.32 10.70
CA GLU A 310 13.37 -1.69 11.29
C GLU A 310 13.71 -3.17 11.06
N TYR A 311 12.70 -4.01 10.72
CA TYR A 311 12.86 -5.44 10.48
C TYR A 311 13.05 -5.79 8.98
N LEU A 312 13.10 -4.81 8.10
CA LEU A 312 13.26 -5.06 6.66
C LEU A 312 14.57 -5.77 6.30
N ASP A 313 15.56 -5.74 7.17
CA ASP A 313 16.82 -6.50 6.97
C ASP A 313 16.65 -8.02 7.19
N CYS A 314 15.51 -8.46 7.75
CA CYS A 314 15.15 -9.89 7.91
C CYS A 314 14.60 -10.55 6.63
N ARG A 315 14.55 -9.82 5.48
CA ARG A 315 14.00 -10.27 4.19
C ARG A 315 14.80 -11.40 3.51
#